data_38c78798d27dc12e3d9fe6f1cd0927c9
#
_entry.id   38c78798d27dc12e3d9fe6f1cd0927c9
#
_cell.length_a   1.000
_cell.length_b   1.000
_cell.length_c   1.000
_cell.angle_alpha   90.00
_cell.angle_beta   90.00
_cell.angle_gamma   90.00
#
_symmetry.space_group_name_H-M   'P 1'
#
loop_
_entity.id
_entity.type
_entity.pdbx_description
1 polymer ?
#
loop_
_entity_poly.entity_id
_entity_poly.type
_entity_poly.pdbx_seq_one_letter_code
_entity_poly.pdbx_strand_id
1 'polypeptide(L)'
;MRQKQFTTRMYGDAILERLDALSMSKADLARSAEISRSTLNRAIEGRSVHMGTIVAICHALGVGSVEDTDFWETDYYNPKIAAI
;
A
#
# COMPACT_ATOMS: atom_id res chain seq x y z
N MET A 1 -12.26 24.42 10.81
CA MET A 1 -12.78 23.17 10.35
C MET A 1 -11.72 22.17 9.97
N ARG A 2 -11.87 21.01 10.44
CA ARG A 2 -10.87 20.01 10.22
C ARG A 2 -11.02 19.33 8.88
N GLN A 3 -9.92 19.19 8.20
CA GLN A 3 -9.89 18.46 6.97
C GLN A 3 -10.10 16.99 7.20
N LYS A 4 -10.87 16.40 6.35
CA LYS A 4 -11.05 14.98 6.39
C LYS A 4 -9.77 14.31 5.90
N GLN A 5 -9.33 13.31 6.60
CA GLN A 5 -8.12 12.61 6.19
C GLN A 5 -8.43 11.17 5.88
N PHE A 6 -7.90 10.72 4.77
CA PHE A 6 -8.03 9.31 4.39
C PHE A 6 -6.82 8.57 4.89
N THR A 7 -7.06 7.40 5.44
CA THR A 7 -5.99 6.52 5.84
C THR A 7 -5.89 5.43 4.80
N THR A 8 -4.77 5.38 4.12
CA THR A 8 -4.54 4.32 3.15
C THR A 8 -3.45 3.42 3.68
N ARG A 9 -3.62 2.13 3.49
CA ARG A 9 -2.65 1.16 3.97
C ARG A 9 -2.70 -0.07 3.09
N MET A 10 -1.61 -0.82 3.12
CA MET A 10 -1.49 -2.00 2.30
C MET A 10 -1.64 -3.24 3.16
N TYR A 11 -1.94 -4.35 2.51
CA TYR A 11 -2.01 -5.63 3.18
C TYR A 11 -0.62 -6.25 3.13
N GLY A 12 0.03 -6.30 4.28
CA GLY A 12 1.39 -6.81 4.36
C GLY A 12 1.51 -8.24 3.87
N ASP A 13 0.53 -9.07 4.20
CA ASP A 13 0.55 -10.47 3.78
C ASP A 13 0.54 -10.58 2.26
N ALA A 14 -0.24 -9.74 1.59
CA ALA A 14 -0.31 -9.76 0.15
C ALA A 14 1.03 -9.35 -0.46
N ILE A 15 1.68 -8.34 0.14
CA ILE A 15 2.99 -7.91 -0.33
C ILE A 15 3.99 -9.06 -0.20
N LEU A 16 4.02 -9.68 0.97
CA LEU A 16 4.98 -10.74 1.22
C LEU A 16 4.76 -11.96 0.33
N GLU A 17 3.51 -12.31 0.09
CA GLU A 17 3.20 -13.40 -0.82
C GLU A 17 3.70 -13.11 -2.22
N ARG A 18 3.50 -11.87 -2.65
CA ARG A 18 3.91 -11.51 -4.00
C ARG A 18 5.42 -11.50 -4.13
N LEU A 19 6.12 -11.03 -3.09
CA LEU A 19 7.58 -11.07 -3.08
C LEU A 19 8.08 -12.50 -3.22
N ASP A 20 7.44 -13.41 -2.49
CA ASP A 20 7.83 -14.80 -2.55
C ASP A 20 7.61 -15.36 -3.95
N ALA A 21 6.46 -15.06 -4.55
CA ALA A 21 6.15 -15.52 -5.89
C ALA A 21 7.15 -15.00 -6.93
N LEU A 22 7.67 -13.80 -6.70
CA LEU A 22 8.61 -13.16 -7.62
C LEU A 22 10.08 -13.45 -7.28
N SER A 23 10.33 -14.17 -6.20
CA SER A 23 11.66 -14.40 -5.68
C SER A 23 12.39 -13.09 -5.46
N MET A 24 11.68 -12.12 -4.92
CA MET A 24 12.19 -10.77 -4.73
C MET A 24 12.34 -10.50 -3.24
N SER A 25 13.44 -9.85 -2.85
CA SER A 25 13.64 -9.49 -1.46
C SER A 25 12.99 -8.14 -1.17
N LYS A 26 12.83 -7.85 0.14
CA LYS A 26 12.33 -6.54 0.53
C LYS A 26 13.25 -5.43 0.05
N ALA A 27 14.56 -5.68 0.10
CA ALA A 27 15.52 -4.69 -0.38
C ALA A 27 15.33 -4.42 -1.87
N ASP A 28 15.09 -5.48 -2.64
CA ASP A 28 14.83 -5.33 -4.06
C ASP A 28 13.58 -4.51 -4.31
N LEU A 29 12.54 -4.78 -3.54
CA LEU A 29 11.29 -4.06 -3.71
C LEU A 29 11.47 -2.58 -3.38
N ALA A 30 12.14 -2.29 -2.27
CA ALA A 30 12.34 -0.89 -1.89
C ALA A 30 13.12 -0.15 -2.97
N ARG A 31 14.12 -0.81 -3.53
CA ARG A 31 14.92 -0.19 -4.59
C ARG A 31 14.09 0.02 -5.85
N SER A 32 13.33 -0.98 -6.25
CA SER A 32 12.49 -0.88 -7.43
C SER A 32 11.43 0.20 -7.30
N ALA A 33 10.85 0.31 -6.11
CA ALA A 33 9.80 1.29 -5.86
C ALA A 33 10.38 2.66 -5.52
N GLU A 34 11.71 2.75 -5.35
CA GLU A 34 12.40 3.98 -5.02
C GLU A 34 11.91 4.57 -3.70
N ILE A 35 11.72 3.69 -2.72
CA ILE A 35 11.31 4.11 -1.38
C ILE A 35 12.32 3.58 -0.37
N SER A 36 12.31 4.17 0.82
CA SER A 36 13.20 3.71 1.87
C SER A 36 12.70 2.38 2.44
N ARG A 37 13.62 1.65 3.06
CA ARG A 37 13.27 0.42 3.76
C ARG A 37 12.26 0.70 4.87
N SER A 38 12.44 1.83 5.51
CA SER A 38 11.55 2.25 6.57
C SER A 38 10.12 2.43 6.06
N THR A 39 9.99 3.08 4.91
CA THR A 39 8.67 3.26 4.31
C THR A 39 8.06 1.92 3.90
N LEU A 40 8.88 1.04 3.33
CA LEU A 40 8.38 -0.27 2.95
C LEU A 40 7.93 -1.07 4.18
N ASN A 41 8.70 -0.99 5.26
CA ASN A 41 8.32 -1.70 6.48
C ASN A 41 7.00 -1.20 7.03
N ARG A 42 6.76 0.12 6.96
CA ARG A 42 5.48 0.66 7.39
C ARG A 42 4.34 0.07 6.57
N ALA A 43 4.55 -0.04 5.27
CA ALA A 43 3.52 -0.60 4.40
C ALA A 43 3.25 -2.06 4.75
N ILE A 44 4.30 -2.83 4.99
CA ILE A 44 4.14 -4.25 5.33
C ILE A 44 3.46 -4.41 6.68
N GLU A 45 3.71 -3.49 7.60
CA GLU A 45 3.09 -3.54 8.93
C GLU A 45 1.64 -3.08 8.92
N GLY A 46 1.14 -2.66 7.78
CA GLY A 46 -0.25 -2.20 7.68
C GLY A 46 -0.46 -0.81 8.20
N ARG A 47 0.61 -0.02 8.31
CA ARG A 47 0.51 1.35 8.77
C ARG A 47 0.14 2.27 7.64
N SER A 48 -0.33 3.45 7.99
CA SER A 48 -0.73 4.42 7.00
C SER A 48 0.45 4.83 6.12
N VAL A 49 0.24 4.84 4.81
CA VAL A 49 1.23 5.30 3.85
C VAL A 49 0.54 6.15 2.81
N HIS A 50 1.31 6.98 2.14
CA HIS A 50 0.76 7.83 1.08
C HIS A 50 0.37 7.00 -0.12
N MET A 51 -0.63 7.49 -0.84
CA MET A 51 -1.09 6.80 -2.03
C MET A 51 0.03 6.64 -3.05
N GLY A 52 0.91 7.63 -3.15
CA GLY A 52 2.05 7.53 -4.05
C GLY A 52 2.94 6.35 -3.72
N THR A 53 3.10 6.04 -2.43
CA THR A 53 3.87 4.89 -2.01
C THR A 53 3.19 3.60 -2.45
N ILE A 54 1.86 3.55 -2.31
CA ILE A 54 1.10 2.37 -2.73
C ILE A 54 1.25 2.14 -4.23
N VAL A 55 1.14 3.22 -5.01
CA VAL A 55 1.30 3.13 -6.46
C VAL A 55 2.68 2.60 -6.81
N ALA A 56 3.72 3.13 -6.14
CA ALA A 56 5.08 2.72 -6.41
C ALA A 56 5.30 1.26 -6.09
N ILE A 57 4.77 0.80 -4.95
CA ILE A 57 4.93 -0.60 -4.55
C ILE A 57 4.18 -1.52 -5.51
N CYS A 58 2.94 -1.18 -5.85
CA CYS A 58 2.17 -2.00 -6.78
C CYS A 58 2.86 -2.11 -8.12
N HIS A 59 3.39 -0.99 -8.60
CA HIS A 59 4.10 -0.99 -9.88
C HIS A 59 5.33 -1.88 -9.82
N ALA A 60 6.08 -1.78 -8.74
CA ALA A 60 7.30 -2.57 -8.58
C ALA A 60 6.99 -4.06 -8.45
N LEU A 61 5.82 -4.40 -7.94
CA LEU A 61 5.40 -5.79 -7.81
C LEU A 61 4.80 -6.35 -9.09
N GLY A 62 4.68 -5.53 -10.12
CA GLY A 62 4.11 -5.98 -11.38
C GLY A 62 2.61 -6.16 -11.31
N VAL A 63 1.97 -5.53 -10.36
CA VAL A 63 0.51 -5.54 -10.29
C VAL A 63 -0.02 -4.61 -11.36
N GLY A 64 -0.96 -5.08 -12.12
CA GLY A 64 -1.38 -4.37 -13.31
C GLY A 64 -2.02 -3.03 -13.05
N SER A 65 -2.62 -2.85 -11.89
CA SER A 65 -3.35 -1.62 -11.62
C SER A 65 -3.37 -1.32 -10.15
N VAL A 66 -3.23 -0.05 -9.82
CA VAL A 66 -3.36 0.38 -8.45
C VAL A 66 -4.80 0.22 -7.97
N GLU A 67 -5.72 -0.01 -8.88
CA GLU A 67 -7.11 -0.24 -8.52
C GLU A 67 -7.34 -1.66 -8.00
N ASP A 68 -6.31 -2.49 -8.05
CA ASP A 68 -6.40 -3.83 -7.51
C ASP A 68 -6.38 -3.74 -5.99
N THR A 69 -7.54 -3.83 -5.39
CA THR A 69 -7.68 -3.66 -3.96
C THR A 69 -7.27 -4.87 -3.16
N ASP A 70 -6.73 -5.91 -3.81
CA ASP A 70 -6.18 -7.04 -3.09
C ASP A 70 -4.94 -6.66 -2.31
N PHE A 71 -4.33 -5.52 -2.60
CA PHE A 71 -3.08 -5.11 -1.98
C PHE A 71 -3.22 -3.94 -1.03
N TRP A 72 -4.32 -3.20 -1.07
CA TRP A 72 -4.44 -2.02 -0.23
C TRP A 72 -5.89 -1.68 0.04
N GLU A 73 -6.11 -0.82 1.03
CA GLU A 73 -7.43 -0.34 1.38
C GLU A 73 -7.33 1.10 1.83
N THR A 74 -8.46 1.77 1.85
CA THR A 74 -8.52 3.13 2.34
C THR A 74 -9.69 3.27 3.30
N ASP A 75 -9.47 4.00 4.38
CA ASP A 75 -10.50 4.34 5.34
C ASP A 75 -11.11 5.66 4.94
N TYR A 76 -11.71 5.68 3.83
CA TYR A 76 -12.32 6.87 3.32
C TYR A 76 -13.65 7.12 4.01
N TYR A 77 -13.79 8.31 4.62
CA TYR A 77 -15.04 8.66 5.26
C TYR A 77 -16.11 8.94 4.20
N ASN A 78 -17.19 8.22 4.26
CA ASN A 78 -18.29 8.43 3.36
C ASN A 78 -19.51 8.89 4.16
N PRO A 79 -19.91 10.17 4.06
CA PRO A 79 -21.02 10.68 4.85
C PRO A 79 -22.32 9.91 4.61
N LYS A 80 -22.54 9.42 3.43
CA LYS A 80 -23.76 8.68 3.15
C LYS A 80 -23.82 7.40 3.94
N ILE A 81 -22.70 6.71 4.02
CA ILE A 81 -22.65 5.46 4.76
C ILE A 81 -22.62 5.72 6.23
N ALA A 82 -21.85 6.72 6.64
CA ALA A 82 -21.68 7.00 8.05
C ALA A 82 -22.96 7.55 8.68
N ALA A 83 -23.84 8.12 7.90
CA ALA A 83 -25.06 8.70 8.42
C ALA A 83 -26.13 7.66 8.71
N ILE A 84 -25.93 6.45 8.31
CA ILE A 84 -26.93 5.40 8.51
C ILE A 84 -26.98 4.88 9.93
#